data_677145a1e46856ffce8a6b10a0171be6
#
_entry.id   677145a1e46856ffce8a6b10a0171be6
#
_cell.length_a   1.000
_cell.length_b   1.000
_cell.length_c   1.000
_cell.angle_alpha   90.00
_cell.angle_beta   90.00
_cell.angle_gamma   90.00
#
_symmetry.space_group_name_H-M   'P 1'
#
loop_
_entity.id
_entity.type
_entity.pdbx_description
1 polymer ?
#
loop_
_entity_poly.entity_id
_entity_poly.type
_entity_poly.pdbx_seq_one_letter_code
_entity_poly.pdbx_strand_id
1 'polypeptide(L)'
;MSTILENVGSTEHGYDKRVHIKGAAEIVLATCSHYLNQDGEKVELQDEMKSNLLQIITDYAQQALRTICFAYKDLKAGEGGPTHEDMDEDGVLHAVEKRGFILISIIGIKDIIRPEVPKAVKTCQGAGITVRMVTGDNKITAMAIAKECNIINEHTGFDNDSVLEGPEFYDRMGGLWCKTCKGNCPCDCDPKKVDEGVRNLAAFKQIWKSLRVLARSRPEDKYLLVTGLKELGDIVAVTGDGTNDAPALKKADVGFAMGITGTDVAKHACDIIVMDDNFASIVKACMWGRSIYENIRKFLGF
;
A
#
# COMPACT_ATOMS: atom_id res chain seq x y z
N MET A 1 -5.97 12.98 -1.93
CA MET A 1 -5.58 14.21 -1.17
C MET A 1 -6.08 15.41 -1.93
N SER A 2 -6.86 16.26 -1.27
CA SER A 2 -7.35 17.52 -1.82
C SER A 2 -6.78 18.71 -1.04
N THR A 3 -6.73 19.86 -1.67
CA THR A 3 -6.30 21.13 -1.07
C THR A 3 -7.19 22.23 -1.63
N ILE A 4 -7.76 23.03 -0.76
CA ILE A 4 -8.59 24.16 -1.14
C ILE A 4 -7.79 25.44 -0.98
N LEU A 5 -7.72 26.21 -2.04
CA LEU A 5 -7.10 27.54 -2.05
C LEU A 5 -8.19 28.59 -2.17
N GLU A 6 -8.14 29.60 -1.30
CA GLU A 6 -8.98 30.79 -1.38
C GLU A 6 -8.33 31.83 -2.27
N ASN A 7 -9.11 32.43 -3.16
CA ASN A 7 -8.62 33.48 -4.02
C ASN A 7 -8.67 34.82 -3.27
N VAL A 8 -7.57 35.15 -2.57
CA VAL A 8 -7.48 36.37 -1.80
C VAL A 8 -6.98 37.51 -2.72
N GLY A 9 -7.90 38.33 -3.20
CA GLY A 9 -7.57 39.65 -3.74
C GLY A 9 -7.59 39.86 -5.24
N SER A 10 -8.07 38.91 -6.08
CA SER A 10 -8.32 39.21 -7.50
C SER A 10 -9.70 38.69 -7.94
N THR A 11 -10.57 39.64 -8.33
CA THR A 11 -11.86 39.35 -8.99
C THR A 11 -11.70 38.98 -10.46
N GLU A 12 -10.45 38.92 -10.98
CA GLU A 12 -10.17 38.72 -12.41
C GLU A 12 -10.41 37.30 -12.90
N HIS A 13 -10.42 36.28 -11.99
CA HIS A 13 -10.49 34.88 -12.40
C HIS A 13 -11.88 34.24 -12.27
N GLY A 14 -12.89 34.95 -11.75
CA GLY A 14 -14.29 34.49 -11.70
C GLY A 14 -14.60 33.30 -10.77
N TYR A 15 -13.67 32.94 -9.89
CA TYR A 15 -13.89 31.93 -8.84
C TYR A 15 -13.45 32.45 -7.47
N ASP A 16 -14.12 31.97 -6.40
CA ASP A 16 -13.82 32.33 -5.01
C ASP A 16 -12.80 31.35 -4.40
N LYS A 17 -12.97 30.07 -4.66
CA LYS A 17 -12.09 29.02 -4.16
C LYS A 17 -11.75 28.04 -5.29
N ARG A 18 -10.55 27.47 -5.23
CA ARG A 18 -10.11 26.39 -6.12
C ARG A 18 -9.72 25.16 -5.32
N VAL A 19 -10.31 24.04 -5.65
CA VAL A 19 -9.99 22.72 -5.08
C VAL A 19 -9.02 22.03 -6.01
N HIS A 20 -7.83 21.73 -5.53
CA HIS A 20 -6.87 20.86 -6.22
C HIS A 20 -6.95 19.46 -5.65
N ILE A 21 -6.99 18.45 -6.51
CA ILE A 21 -6.96 17.05 -6.12
C ILE A 21 -5.80 16.34 -6.79
N LYS A 22 -5.11 15.48 -6.03
CA LYS A 22 -4.13 14.53 -6.55
C LYS A 22 -4.34 13.17 -5.92
N GLY A 23 -4.13 12.12 -6.70
CA GLY A 23 -4.29 10.74 -6.21
C GLY A 23 -4.07 9.70 -7.30
N ALA A 24 -4.43 8.48 -7.00
CA ALA A 24 -4.38 7.39 -7.95
C ALA A 24 -5.13 7.75 -9.23
N ALA A 25 -4.48 7.53 -10.38
CA ALA A 25 -4.93 8.10 -11.64
C ALA A 25 -6.35 7.63 -12.02
N GLU A 26 -6.67 6.37 -11.79
CA GLU A 26 -7.99 5.80 -12.08
C GLU A 26 -9.10 6.46 -11.25
N ILE A 27 -8.82 6.70 -9.96
CA ILE A 27 -9.79 7.27 -9.00
C ILE A 27 -10.05 8.73 -9.34
N VAL A 28 -8.99 9.53 -9.52
CA VAL A 28 -9.15 10.96 -9.82
C VAL A 28 -9.74 11.18 -11.20
N LEU A 29 -9.34 10.39 -12.22
CA LEU A 29 -9.92 10.47 -13.56
C LEU A 29 -11.43 10.18 -13.55
N ALA A 30 -11.90 9.28 -12.69
CA ALA A 30 -13.31 8.98 -12.55
C ALA A 30 -14.14 10.19 -12.05
N THR A 31 -13.53 11.12 -11.31
CA THR A 31 -14.18 12.35 -10.83
C THR A 31 -14.16 13.50 -11.84
N CYS A 32 -13.37 13.37 -12.92
CA CYS A 32 -13.20 14.41 -13.92
C CYS A 32 -14.34 14.40 -14.94
N SER A 33 -14.83 15.59 -15.28
CA SER A 33 -15.83 15.84 -16.33
C SER A 33 -15.24 16.61 -17.54
N HIS A 34 -14.08 17.23 -17.37
CA HIS A 34 -13.41 18.01 -18.38
C HIS A 34 -11.89 17.78 -18.30
N TYR A 35 -11.16 18.20 -19.31
CA TYR A 35 -9.69 18.27 -19.31
C TYR A 35 -9.21 19.58 -19.92
N LEU A 36 -7.96 19.95 -19.66
CA LEU A 36 -7.29 21.06 -20.30
C LEU A 36 -6.60 20.57 -21.58
N ASN A 37 -6.91 21.20 -22.72
CA ASN A 37 -6.19 20.95 -23.97
C ASN A 37 -4.79 21.62 -23.94
N GLN A 38 -4.03 21.51 -25.03
CA GLN A 38 -2.68 22.09 -25.13
C GLN A 38 -2.68 23.63 -25.06
N ASP A 39 -3.79 24.25 -25.41
CA ASP A 39 -3.97 25.71 -25.37
C ASP A 39 -4.44 26.21 -24.00
N GLY A 40 -4.67 25.28 -23.05
CA GLY A 40 -5.17 25.60 -21.72
C GLY A 40 -6.69 25.80 -21.65
N GLU A 41 -7.42 25.45 -22.70
CA GLU A 41 -8.86 25.56 -22.74
C GLU A 41 -9.53 24.33 -22.11
N LYS A 42 -10.65 24.60 -21.43
CA LYS A 42 -11.47 23.56 -20.80
C LYS A 42 -12.33 22.87 -21.85
N VAL A 43 -12.10 21.57 -22.07
CA VAL A 43 -12.83 20.72 -23.02
C VAL A 43 -13.54 19.61 -22.27
N GLU A 44 -14.76 19.23 -22.69
CA GLU A 44 -15.51 18.14 -22.10
C GLU A 44 -14.80 16.79 -22.31
N LEU A 45 -14.71 16.00 -21.24
CA LEU A 45 -14.09 14.69 -21.25
C LEU A 45 -15.10 13.62 -21.73
N GLN A 46 -15.08 13.35 -23.02
CA GLN A 46 -15.93 12.31 -23.65
C GLN A 46 -15.46 10.90 -23.23
N ASP A 47 -16.38 9.93 -23.29
CA ASP A 47 -16.13 8.53 -22.87
C ASP A 47 -15.00 7.88 -23.70
N GLU A 48 -14.88 8.19 -24.99
CA GLU A 48 -13.78 7.71 -25.84
C GLU A 48 -12.42 8.21 -25.34
N MET A 49 -12.30 9.52 -25.04
CA MET A 49 -11.08 10.10 -24.51
C MET A 49 -10.75 9.52 -23.13
N LYS A 50 -11.78 9.31 -22.29
CA LYS A 50 -11.61 8.70 -20.96
C LYS A 50 -11.08 7.27 -21.07
N SER A 51 -11.57 6.49 -22.03
CA SER A 51 -11.08 5.13 -22.31
C SER A 51 -9.63 5.14 -22.79
N ASN A 52 -9.25 6.07 -23.66
CA ASN A 52 -7.87 6.24 -24.10
C ASN A 52 -6.93 6.60 -22.95
N LEU A 53 -7.35 7.49 -22.04
CA LEU A 53 -6.56 7.85 -20.86
C LEU A 53 -6.41 6.66 -19.89
N LEU A 54 -7.45 5.83 -19.71
CA LEU A 54 -7.36 4.60 -18.92
C LEU A 54 -6.38 3.60 -19.54
N GLN A 55 -6.34 3.51 -20.87
CA GLN A 55 -5.34 2.68 -21.55
C GLN A 55 -3.92 3.18 -21.30
N ILE A 56 -3.69 4.50 -21.40
CA ILE A 56 -2.39 5.12 -21.08
C ILE A 56 -1.98 4.84 -19.63
N ILE A 57 -2.91 4.93 -18.68
CA ILE A 57 -2.65 4.59 -17.28
C ILE A 57 -2.22 3.12 -17.14
N THR A 58 -2.89 2.23 -17.89
CA THR A 58 -2.56 0.79 -17.91
C THR A 58 -1.18 0.55 -18.51
N ASP A 59 -0.86 1.21 -19.60
CA ASP A 59 0.45 1.09 -20.27
C ASP A 59 1.59 1.60 -19.37
N TYR A 60 1.36 2.70 -18.62
CA TYR A 60 2.31 3.19 -17.63
C TYR A 60 2.48 2.18 -16.49
N ALA A 61 1.38 1.60 -16.00
CA ALA A 61 1.44 0.60 -14.94
C ALA A 61 2.20 -0.68 -15.37
N GLN A 62 2.06 -1.12 -16.63
CA GLN A 62 2.83 -2.23 -17.20
C GLN A 62 4.34 -1.95 -17.27
N GLN A 63 4.73 -0.67 -17.38
CA GLN A 63 6.13 -0.21 -17.32
C GLN A 63 6.63 0.02 -15.88
N ALA A 64 5.91 -0.48 -14.89
CA ALA A 64 6.19 -0.26 -13.46
C ALA A 64 6.20 1.22 -13.05
N LEU A 65 5.43 2.06 -13.75
CA LEU A 65 5.25 3.46 -13.38
C LEU A 65 4.08 3.59 -12.40
N ARG A 66 4.31 4.26 -11.31
CA ARG A 66 3.26 4.70 -10.39
C ARG A 66 2.55 5.90 -10.98
N THR A 67 1.27 5.77 -11.29
CA THR A 67 0.50 6.82 -11.95
C THR A 67 -0.21 7.73 -10.96
N ILE A 68 0.01 9.03 -11.10
CA ILE A 68 -0.66 10.08 -10.32
C ILE A 68 -1.39 11.01 -11.28
N CYS A 69 -2.66 11.27 -10.98
CA CYS A 69 -3.48 12.23 -11.69
C CYS A 69 -3.62 13.51 -10.87
N PHE A 70 -3.59 14.64 -11.56
CA PHE A 70 -3.82 15.98 -11.04
C PHE A 70 -5.03 16.60 -11.70
N ALA A 71 -5.95 17.14 -10.90
CA ALA A 71 -7.13 17.82 -11.38
C ALA A 71 -7.50 18.98 -10.45
N TYR A 72 -8.31 19.90 -10.94
CA TYR A 72 -8.83 21.01 -10.14
C TYR A 72 -10.32 21.25 -10.41
N LYS A 73 -10.94 21.98 -9.52
CA LYS A 73 -12.32 22.45 -9.65
C LYS A 73 -12.44 23.84 -9.06
N ASP A 74 -13.07 24.74 -9.81
CA ASP A 74 -13.36 26.08 -9.35
C ASP A 74 -14.73 26.13 -8.67
N LEU A 75 -14.80 26.71 -7.50
CA LEU A 75 -16.03 26.95 -6.73
C LEU A 75 -16.38 28.44 -6.82
N LYS A 76 -17.66 28.71 -7.07
CA LYS A 76 -18.20 30.09 -7.10
C LYS A 76 -18.48 30.60 -5.69
N ALA A 77 -18.55 31.90 -5.54
CA ALA A 77 -18.94 32.55 -4.29
C ALA A 77 -20.28 31.98 -3.78
N GLY A 78 -20.30 31.48 -2.54
CA GLY A 78 -21.46 30.86 -1.93
C GLY A 78 -21.59 29.34 -2.14
N GLU A 79 -20.76 28.72 -2.98
CA GLU A 79 -20.60 27.26 -2.99
C GLU A 79 -19.75 26.85 -1.77
N GLY A 80 -20.35 26.09 -0.84
CA GLY A 80 -19.75 25.73 0.44
C GLY A 80 -18.40 25.03 0.32
N GLY A 81 -17.51 25.33 1.27
CA GLY A 81 -16.30 24.52 1.49
C GLY A 81 -16.66 23.19 2.15
N PRO A 82 -15.70 22.26 2.28
CA PRO A 82 -15.94 20.98 2.91
C PRO A 82 -16.32 21.19 4.39
N THR A 83 -17.56 20.88 4.72
CA THR A 83 -18.07 20.82 6.09
C THR A 83 -18.27 19.35 6.46
N HIS A 84 -18.35 19.04 7.75
CA HIS A 84 -18.68 17.67 8.20
C HIS A 84 -20.03 17.17 7.68
N GLU A 85 -20.96 18.10 7.39
CA GLU A 85 -22.29 17.80 6.84
C GLU A 85 -22.27 17.43 5.35
N ASP A 86 -21.18 17.76 4.63
CA ASP A 86 -21.00 17.49 3.20
C ASP A 86 -20.28 16.15 2.92
N MET A 87 -20.00 15.35 3.94
CA MET A 87 -19.38 14.03 3.77
C MET A 87 -20.36 13.04 3.13
N ASP A 88 -19.84 12.02 2.45
CA ASP A 88 -20.64 10.91 1.93
C ASP A 88 -21.16 10.02 3.08
N GLU A 89 -22.06 9.10 2.72
CA GLU A 89 -22.70 8.19 3.69
C GLU A 89 -21.67 7.35 4.45
N ASP A 90 -20.48 7.11 3.85
CA ASP A 90 -19.36 6.40 4.47
C ASP A 90 -18.42 7.32 5.25
N GLY A 91 -18.62 8.65 5.22
CA GLY A 91 -17.78 9.65 5.89
C GLY A 91 -16.38 9.80 5.28
N VAL A 92 -16.17 9.38 4.03
CA VAL A 92 -14.87 9.28 3.38
C VAL A 92 -14.57 10.47 2.46
N LEU A 93 -15.59 10.93 1.70
CA LEU A 93 -15.43 12.00 0.71
C LEU A 93 -16.41 13.13 0.92
N HIS A 94 -15.91 14.37 0.88
CA HIS A 94 -16.79 15.54 0.83
C HIS A 94 -17.51 15.65 -0.51
N ALA A 95 -18.73 16.19 -0.52
CA ALA A 95 -19.53 16.37 -1.75
C ALA A 95 -18.75 17.13 -2.84
N VAL A 96 -17.93 18.10 -2.45
CA VAL A 96 -17.06 18.88 -3.34
C VAL A 96 -16.00 18.03 -4.04
N GLU A 97 -15.61 16.88 -3.50
CA GLU A 97 -14.56 16.00 -4.04
C GLU A 97 -15.10 14.94 -5.01
N LYS A 98 -16.41 14.75 -5.10
CA LYS A 98 -17.03 13.63 -5.84
C LYS A 98 -17.00 13.78 -7.35
N ARG A 99 -17.25 14.96 -7.89
CA ARG A 99 -17.45 15.17 -9.35
C ARG A 99 -17.10 16.60 -9.79
N GLY A 100 -16.95 16.74 -11.12
CA GLY A 100 -16.83 18.04 -11.77
C GLY A 100 -15.41 18.59 -11.81
N PHE A 101 -14.40 17.74 -11.64
CA PHE A 101 -13.02 18.14 -11.77
C PHE A 101 -12.60 18.31 -13.24
N ILE A 102 -11.61 19.18 -13.43
CA ILE A 102 -10.94 19.41 -14.71
C ILE A 102 -9.58 18.74 -14.62
N LEU A 103 -9.35 17.75 -15.45
CA LEU A 103 -8.07 17.04 -15.54
C LEU A 103 -6.99 17.99 -16.04
N ILE A 104 -5.86 18.07 -15.32
CA ILE A 104 -4.66 18.82 -15.72
C ILE A 104 -3.69 17.87 -16.41
N SER A 105 -3.30 16.78 -15.72
CA SER A 105 -2.29 15.86 -16.22
C SER A 105 -2.33 14.51 -15.51
N ILE A 106 -1.79 13.51 -16.20
CA ILE A 106 -1.48 12.19 -15.64
C ILE A 106 0.03 12.00 -15.77
N ILE A 107 0.70 11.72 -14.66
CA ILE A 107 2.15 11.57 -14.59
C ILE A 107 2.48 10.14 -14.14
N GLY A 108 3.39 9.50 -14.86
CA GLY A 108 4.00 8.24 -14.46
C GLY A 108 5.31 8.49 -13.72
N ILE A 109 5.43 8.03 -12.51
CA ILE A 109 6.64 8.13 -11.70
C ILE A 109 7.30 6.76 -11.67
N LYS A 110 8.56 6.68 -12.11
CA LYS A 110 9.35 5.46 -12.01
C LYS A 110 10.12 5.47 -10.69
N ASP A 111 9.77 4.52 -9.81
CA ASP A 111 10.55 4.23 -8.63
C ASP A 111 11.70 3.29 -9.04
N ILE A 112 12.92 3.80 -8.97
CA ILE A 112 14.09 3.02 -9.39
C ILE A 112 14.41 2.01 -8.31
N ILE A 113 14.30 0.73 -8.67
CA ILE A 113 14.70 -0.37 -7.78
C ILE A 113 16.21 -0.31 -7.58
N ARG A 114 16.66 -0.36 -6.33
CA ARG A 114 18.09 -0.41 -6.02
C ARG A 114 18.71 -1.67 -6.62
N PRO A 115 19.87 -1.57 -7.26
CA PRO A 115 20.48 -2.69 -8.02
C PRO A 115 20.73 -3.95 -7.19
N GLU A 116 20.88 -3.80 -5.88
CA GLU A 116 21.17 -4.89 -4.95
C GLU A 116 19.92 -5.71 -4.58
N VAL A 117 18.71 -5.13 -4.73
CA VAL A 117 17.45 -5.74 -4.26
C VAL A 117 17.14 -7.06 -4.95
N PRO A 118 17.20 -7.18 -6.30
CA PRO A 118 16.90 -8.45 -6.96
C PRO A 118 17.82 -9.60 -6.51
N LYS A 119 19.10 -9.29 -6.28
CA LYS A 119 20.08 -10.26 -5.77
C LYS A 119 19.78 -10.63 -4.31
N ALA A 120 19.44 -9.66 -3.48
CA ALA A 120 19.07 -9.87 -2.08
C ALA A 120 17.84 -10.77 -1.96
N VAL A 121 16.78 -10.49 -2.74
CA VAL A 121 15.58 -11.33 -2.80
C VAL A 121 15.90 -12.77 -3.20
N LYS A 122 16.71 -12.94 -4.25
CA LYS A 122 17.15 -14.28 -4.70
C LYS A 122 17.93 -15.01 -3.60
N THR A 123 18.77 -14.31 -2.84
CA THR A 123 19.52 -14.90 -1.71
C THR A 123 18.56 -15.33 -0.60
N CYS A 124 17.56 -14.53 -0.26
CA CYS A 124 16.52 -14.91 0.70
C CYS A 124 15.78 -16.17 0.26
N GLN A 125 15.32 -16.21 -0.99
CA GLN A 125 14.60 -17.37 -1.55
C GLN A 125 15.47 -18.63 -1.54
N GLY A 126 16.74 -18.52 -1.92
CA GLY A 126 17.72 -19.62 -1.85
C GLY A 126 17.99 -20.11 -0.43
N ALA A 127 17.79 -19.27 0.57
CA ALA A 127 17.86 -19.59 1.99
C ALA A 127 16.54 -20.12 2.59
N GLY A 128 15.52 -20.36 1.76
CA GLY A 128 14.18 -20.85 2.18
C GLY A 128 13.29 -19.77 2.79
N ILE A 129 13.61 -18.48 2.60
CA ILE A 129 12.80 -17.36 3.08
C ILE A 129 11.86 -16.93 1.95
N THR A 130 10.56 -16.97 2.21
CA THR A 130 9.55 -16.44 1.27
C THR A 130 9.50 -14.92 1.39
N VAL A 131 9.88 -14.23 0.32
CA VAL A 131 9.76 -12.77 0.25
C VAL A 131 8.39 -12.41 -0.35
N ARG A 132 7.67 -11.52 0.34
CA ARG A 132 6.37 -11.00 -0.10
C ARG A 132 6.43 -9.48 -0.18
N MET A 133 5.72 -8.90 -1.14
CA MET A 133 5.56 -7.46 -1.27
C MET A 133 4.13 -7.07 -0.90
N VAL A 134 4.01 -6.07 -0.03
CA VAL A 134 2.74 -5.48 0.39
C VAL A 134 2.79 -4.00 0.09
N THR A 135 1.94 -3.52 -0.79
CA THR A 135 2.00 -2.14 -1.31
C THR A 135 0.62 -1.53 -1.48
N GLY A 136 0.55 -0.19 -1.40
CA GLY A 136 -0.62 0.58 -1.77
C GLY A 136 -0.81 0.78 -3.28
N ASP A 137 0.16 0.37 -4.10
CA ASP A 137 0.09 0.50 -5.56
C ASP A 137 -0.97 -0.41 -6.17
N ASN A 138 -1.38 -0.11 -7.41
CA ASN A 138 -2.30 -0.96 -8.15
C ASN A 138 -1.66 -2.31 -8.49
N LYS A 139 -2.51 -3.30 -8.77
CA LYS A 139 -2.11 -4.70 -9.02
C LYS A 139 -1.11 -4.84 -10.17
N ILE A 140 -1.28 -4.07 -11.25
CA ILE A 140 -0.44 -4.15 -12.46
C ILE A 140 0.96 -3.61 -12.15
N THR A 141 1.07 -2.43 -11.55
CA THR A 141 2.35 -1.84 -11.13
C THR A 141 3.05 -2.72 -10.10
N ALA A 142 2.33 -3.18 -9.09
CA ALA A 142 2.88 -4.05 -8.04
C ALA A 142 3.44 -5.36 -8.63
N MET A 143 2.73 -5.96 -9.59
CA MET A 143 3.19 -7.16 -10.29
C MET A 143 4.44 -6.90 -11.13
N ALA A 144 4.51 -5.76 -11.84
CA ALA A 144 5.68 -5.38 -12.64
C ALA A 144 6.92 -5.20 -11.75
N ILE A 145 6.79 -4.46 -10.64
CA ILE A 145 7.86 -4.28 -9.65
C ILE A 145 8.28 -5.61 -9.02
N ALA A 146 7.33 -6.48 -8.67
CA ALA A 146 7.62 -7.77 -8.05
C ALA A 146 8.40 -8.70 -9.00
N LYS A 147 8.15 -8.64 -10.30
CA LYS A 147 8.93 -9.35 -11.32
C LYS A 147 10.35 -8.76 -11.43
N GLU A 148 10.48 -7.44 -11.49
CA GLU A 148 11.77 -6.76 -11.55
C GLU A 148 12.64 -7.02 -10.31
N CYS A 149 12.01 -7.14 -9.13
CA CYS A 149 12.67 -7.53 -7.87
C CYS A 149 12.94 -9.03 -7.71
N ASN A 150 12.55 -9.90 -8.65
CA ASN A 150 12.59 -11.36 -8.52
C ASN A 150 11.72 -11.95 -7.38
N ILE A 151 10.75 -11.22 -6.87
CA ILE A 151 9.77 -11.75 -5.90
C ILE A 151 8.87 -12.77 -6.58
N ILE A 152 8.44 -12.44 -7.82
CA ILE A 152 7.76 -13.35 -8.75
C ILE A 152 8.75 -13.72 -9.85
N ASN A 153 9.01 -15.02 -10.02
CA ASN A 153 9.88 -15.55 -11.06
C ASN A 153 9.35 -16.92 -11.54
N GLU A 154 9.99 -17.52 -12.54
CA GLU A 154 9.60 -18.81 -13.11
C GLU A 154 9.55 -19.95 -12.07
N HIS A 155 10.38 -19.88 -11.02
CA HIS A 155 10.45 -20.90 -9.97
C HIS A 155 9.39 -20.73 -8.88
N THR A 156 8.88 -19.51 -8.67
CA THR A 156 7.84 -19.27 -7.65
C THR A 156 6.45 -19.66 -8.13
N GLY A 157 6.30 -19.93 -9.43
CA GLY A 157 5.01 -20.15 -10.06
C GLY A 157 4.20 -18.84 -10.14
N PHE A 158 3.28 -18.79 -11.06
CA PHE A 158 2.32 -17.70 -11.18
C PHE A 158 0.92 -18.31 -11.28
N ASP A 159 0.18 -18.26 -10.20
CA ASP A 159 -1.23 -18.63 -10.15
C ASP A 159 -2.09 -17.39 -9.79
N ASN A 160 -3.40 -17.55 -9.84
CA ASN A 160 -4.35 -16.46 -9.57
C ASN A 160 -4.23 -15.92 -8.14
N ASP A 161 -3.71 -16.71 -7.20
CA ASP A 161 -3.54 -16.35 -5.79
C ASP A 161 -2.16 -15.76 -5.47
N SER A 162 -1.26 -15.70 -6.46
CA SER A 162 0.08 -15.11 -6.27
C SER A 162 0.04 -13.60 -6.10
N VAL A 163 -0.97 -12.91 -6.67
CA VAL A 163 -1.15 -11.46 -6.61
C VAL A 163 -2.61 -11.16 -6.31
N LEU A 164 -2.88 -10.66 -5.11
CA LEU A 164 -4.22 -10.26 -4.66
C LEU A 164 -4.27 -8.76 -4.37
N GLU A 165 -5.46 -8.20 -4.41
CA GLU A 165 -5.73 -6.86 -3.90
C GLU A 165 -6.20 -6.92 -2.44
N GLY A 166 -5.87 -5.88 -1.65
CA GLY A 166 -6.21 -5.80 -0.23
C GLY A 166 -7.68 -6.07 0.08
N PRO A 167 -8.64 -5.40 -0.59
CA PRO A 167 -10.07 -5.67 -0.37
C PRO A 167 -10.46 -7.12 -0.66
N GLU A 168 -10.02 -7.69 -1.79
CA GLU A 168 -10.26 -9.09 -2.14
C GLU A 168 -9.69 -10.05 -1.08
N PHE A 169 -8.45 -9.77 -0.64
CA PHE A 169 -7.80 -10.56 0.41
C PHE A 169 -8.58 -10.49 1.72
N TYR A 170 -8.96 -9.27 2.15
CA TYR A 170 -9.69 -9.06 3.40
C TYR A 170 -11.04 -9.78 3.40
N ASP A 171 -11.80 -9.67 2.31
CA ASP A 171 -13.11 -10.30 2.16
C ASP A 171 -13.01 -11.85 2.18
N ARG A 172 -12.02 -12.40 1.47
CA ARG A 172 -11.77 -13.86 1.45
C ARG A 172 -11.38 -14.40 2.83
N MET A 173 -10.61 -13.62 3.60
CA MET A 173 -10.15 -14.00 4.94
C MET A 173 -11.20 -13.73 6.02
N GLY A 174 -12.21 -12.89 5.74
CA GLY A 174 -13.26 -12.50 6.68
C GLY A 174 -12.79 -11.62 7.83
N GLY A 175 -11.59 -11.02 7.69
CA GLY A 175 -10.99 -10.14 8.67
C GLY A 175 -10.42 -10.85 9.90
N LEU A 176 -10.09 -10.04 10.90
CA LEU A 176 -9.59 -10.48 12.20
C LEU A 176 -10.74 -10.83 13.15
N TRP A 177 -10.52 -11.79 14.00
CA TRP A 177 -11.44 -12.13 15.07
C TRP A 177 -10.68 -12.46 16.36
N CYS A 178 -11.35 -12.30 17.48
CA CYS A 178 -10.82 -12.71 18.78
C CYS A 178 -11.22 -14.16 19.07
N LYS A 179 -10.24 -15.05 19.24
CA LYS A 179 -10.46 -16.46 19.57
C LYS A 179 -11.08 -16.62 20.95
N THR A 180 -10.79 -15.67 21.86
CA THR A 180 -11.29 -15.70 23.25
C THR A 180 -12.79 -15.42 23.32
N CYS A 181 -13.28 -14.35 22.72
CA CYS A 181 -14.70 -13.97 22.75
C CYS A 181 -15.47 -14.41 21.52
N LYS A 182 -14.79 -14.94 20.49
CA LYS A 182 -15.37 -15.31 19.19
C LYS A 182 -16.07 -14.15 18.46
N GLY A 183 -15.69 -12.93 18.79
CA GLY A 183 -16.19 -11.69 18.19
C GLY A 183 -15.22 -11.07 17.19
N ASN A 184 -15.67 -10.02 16.49
CA ASN A 184 -14.81 -9.25 15.59
C ASN A 184 -13.77 -8.45 16.38
N CYS A 185 -12.57 -8.32 15.84
CA CYS A 185 -11.58 -7.40 16.37
C CYS A 185 -11.68 -6.03 15.64
N PRO A 186 -11.51 -4.90 16.39
CA PRO A 186 -11.26 -4.83 17.84
C PRO A 186 -12.49 -5.27 18.67
N CYS A 187 -12.27 -5.93 19.79
CA CYS A 187 -13.31 -6.39 20.70
C CYS A 187 -13.09 -5.83 22.11
N ASP A 188 -14.16 -5.87 22.95
CA ASP A 188 -14.13 -5.38 24.34
C ASP A 188 -13.41 -6.32 25.32
N CYS A 189 -12.62 -7.27 24.80
CA CYS A 189 -11.82 -8.16 25.61
C CYS A 189 -10.71 -7.39 26.33
N ASP A 190 -10.32 -7.90 27.50
CA ASP A 190 -9.10 -7.42 28.19
C ASP A 190 -7.91 -7.46 27.20
N PRO A 191 -7.25 -6.31 26.91
CA PRO A 191 -6.15 -6.24 25.94
C PRO A 191 -5.03 -7.26 26.18
N LYS A 192 -4.87 -7.74 27.43
CA LYS A 192 -3.88 -8.77 27.80
C LYS A 192 -4.34 -10.19 27.46
N LYS A 193 -5.62 -10.37 27.15
CA LYS A 193 -6.24 -11.69 26.85
C LYS A 193 -6.71 -11.83 25.41
N VAL A 194 -6.52 -10.80 24.59
CA VAL A 194 -6.91 -10.83 23.18
C VAL A 194 -5.98 -11.79 22.44
N ASP A 195 -6.55 -12.92 22.00
CA ASP A 195 -5.89 -13.86 21.08
C ASP A 195 -6.48 -13.67 19.69
N GLU A 196 -5.81 -12.85 18.89
CA GLU A 196 -6.25 -12.50 17.54
C GLU A 196 -5.87 -13.59 16.55
N GLY A 197 -6.81 -13.92 15.68
CA GLY A 197 -6.62 -14.86 14.58
C GLY A 197 -7.33 -14.42 13.31
N VAL A 198 -7.08 -15.17 12.22
CA VAL A 198 -7.77 -15.00 10.96
C VAL A 198 -9.10 -15.76 11.03
N ARG A 199 -10.21 -15.07 10.72
CA ARG A 199 -11.53 -15.68 10.80
C ARG A 199 -11.67 -16.90 9.90
N ASN A 200 -11.23 -16.80 8.64
CA ASN A 200 -11.24 -17.89 7.67
C ASN A 200 -9.84 -18.45 7.45
N LEU A 201 -9.30 -19.10 8.49
CA LEU A 201 -7.97 -19.72 8.42
C LEU A 201 -7.89 -20.82 7.35
N ALA A 202 -9.02 -21.46 6.99
CA ALA A 202 -9.06 -22.47 5.94
C ALA A 202 -8.77 -21.86 4.56
N ALA A 203 -9.39 -20.72 4.23
CA ALA A 203 -9.10 -19.99 3.01
C ALA A 203 -7.66 -19.45 3.01
N PHE A 204 -7.17 -18.96 4.16
CA PHE A 204 -5.79 -18.48 4.28
C PHE A 204 -4.78 -19.62 3.98
N LYS A 205 -5.03 -20.84 4.47
CA LYS A 205 -4.20 -22.03 4.19
C LYS A 205 -4.14 -22.40 2.71
N GLN A 206 -5.11 -22.03 1.91
CA GLN A 206 -5.08 -22.30 0.47
C GLN A 206 -4.13 -21.38 -0.28
N ILE A 207 -4.02 -20.11 0.13
CA ILE A 207 -3.28 -19.07 -0.60
C ILE A 207 -1.90 -18.75 -0.02
N TRP A 208 -1.63 -19.05 1.26
CA TRP A 208 -0.44 -18.57 1.95
C TRP A 208 0.90 -18.97 1.29
N LYS A 209 0.93 -20.14 0.65
CA LYS A 209 2.13 -20.62 -0.04
C LYS A 209 2.37 -19.93 -1.36
N SER A 210 1.32 -19.56 -2.09
CA SER A 210 1.40 -18.93 -3.42
C SER A 210 1.44 -17.42 -3.35
N LEU A 211 0.81 -16.79 -2.35
CA LEU A 211 0.75 -15.33 -2.23
C LEU A 211 2.15 -14.70 -2.15
N ARG A 212 2.44 -13.82 -3.10
CA ARG A 212 3.71 -13.07 -3.21
C ARG A 212 3.50 -11.57 -3.14
N VAL A 213 2.38 -11.07 -3.66
CA VAL A 213 2.08 -9.65 -3.74
C VAL A 213 0.69 -9.36 -3.22
N LEU A 214 0.59 -8.40 -2.31
CA LEU A 214 -0.66 -7.82 -1.86
C LEU A 214 -0.67 -6.35 -2.29
N ALA A 215 -1.44 -6.05 -3.33
CA ALA A 215 -1.60 -4.72 -3.93
C ALA A 215 -2.76 -3.96 -3.30
N ARG A 216 -2.83 -2.63 -3.44
CA ARG A 216 -3.91 -1.80 -2.85
C ARG A 216 -4.16 -2.11 -1.38
N SER A 217 -3.10 -2.48 -0.67
CA SER A 217 -3.17 -2.93 0.72
C SER A 217 -3.32 -1.76 1.68
N ARG A 218 -4.26 -1.90 2.60
CA ARG A 218 -4.45 -1.02 3.76
C ARG A 218 -3.62 -1.52 4.96
N PRO A 219 -3.44 -0.72 6.02
CA PRO A 219 -2.75 -1.15 7.24
C PRO A 219 -3.34 -2.42 7.86
N GLU A 220 -4.67 -2.57 7.84
CA GLU A 220 -5.40 -3.72 8.36
C GLU A 220 -5.07 -5.00 7.58
N ASP A 221 -4.90 -4.90 6.26
CA ASP A 221 -4.58 -6.03 5.40
C ASP A 221 -3.16 -6.55 5.67
N LYS A 222 -2.21 -5.62 5.92
CA LYS A 222 -0.83 -5.96 6.33
C LYS A 222 -0.83 -6.70 7.67
N TYR A 223 -1.57 -6.18 8.63
CA TYR A 223 -1.69 -6.77 9.96
C TYR A 223 -2.35 -8.15 9.92
N LEU A 224 -3.42 -8.30 9.12
CA LEU A 224 -4.12 -9.56 8.90
C LEU A 224 -3.20 -10.63 8.29
N LEU A 225 -2.39 -10.24 7.28
CA LEU A 225 -1.42 -11.14 6.65
C LEU A 225 -0.40 -11.65 7.66
N VAL A 226 0.20 -10.76 8.45
CA VAL A 226 1.18 -11.12 9.49
C VAL A 226 0.55 -12.04 10.53
N THR A 227 -0.65 -11.72 10.98
CA THR A 227 -1.39 -12.54 11.97
C THR A 227 -1.63 -13.95 11.44
N GLY A 228 -2.09 -14.09 10.18
CA GLY A 228 -2.33 -15.38 9.57
C GLY A 228 -1.08 -16.24 9.38
N LEU A 229 0.03 -15.64 8.97
CA LEU A 229 1.31 -16.34 8.83
C LEU A 229 1.81 -16.86 10.18
N LYS A 230 1.76 -16.05 11.22
CA LYS A 230 2.12 -16.48 12.60
C LYS A 230 1.19 -17.56 13.13
N GLU A 231 -0.10 -17.49 12.83
CA GLU A 231 -1.07 -18.51 13.23
C GLU A 231 -0.79 -19.88 12.58
N LEU A 232 -0.16 -19.89 11.39
CA LEU A 232 0.32 -21.12 10.74
C LEU A 232 1.67 -21.61 11.26
N GLY A 233 2.31 -20.87 12.18
CA GLY A 233 3.60 -21.22 12.76
C GLY A 233 4.79 -20.71 11.97
N ASP A 234 4.59 -19.84 10.97
CA ASP A 234 5.70 -19.17 10.28
C ASP A 234 6.33 -18.11 11.19
N ILE A 235 7.65 -17.97 11.10
CA ILE A 235 8.38 -16.84 11.68
C ILE A 235 8.38 -15.70 10.68
N VAL A 236 7.80 -14.58 11.07
CA VAL A 236 7.51 -13.45 10.18
C VAL A 236 8.40 -12.26 10.50
N ALA A 237 9.13 -11.78 9.51
CA ALA A 237 9.80 -10.50 9.54
C ALA A 237 9.05 -9.49 8.66
N VAL A 238 8.87 -8.27 9.15
CA VAL A 238 8.23 -7.18 8.42
C VAL A 238 9.20 -6.01 8.27
N THR A 239 9.22 -5.40 7.10
CA THR A 239 9.95 -4.15 6.86
C THR A 239 8.97 -3.04 6.53
N GLY A 240 9.19 -1.86 7.08
CA GLY A 240 8.36 -0.69 6.82
C GLY A 240 9.04 0.62 7.19
N ASP A 241 8.55 1.71 6.64
CA ASP A 241 9.05 3.06 6.88
C ASP A 241 7.95 4.01 7.37
N GLY A 242 6.69 3.66 7.13
CA GLY A 242 5.53 4.49 7.41
C GLY A 242 4.86 4.23 8.76
N THR A 243 4.11 5.22 9.22
CA THR A 243 3.23 5.09 10.39
C THR A 243 2.18 3.97 10.18
N ASN A 244 1.77 3.76 8.94
CA ASN A 244 0.81 2.72 8.54
C ASN A 244 1.36 1.29 8.71
N ASP A 245 2.67 1.13 8.79
CA ASP A 245 3.34 -0.16 8.96
C ASP A 245 3.53 -0.55 10.43
N ALA A 246 3.45 0.41 11.34
CA ALA A 246 3.74 0.21 12.76
C ALA A 246 2.94 -0.94 13.42
N PRO A 247 1.64 -1.13 13.17
CA PRO A 247 0.92 -2.28 13.72
C PRO A 247 1.47 -3.62 13.24
N ALA A 248 1.81 -3.73 11.94
CA ALA A 248 2.37 -4.95 11.35
C ALA A 248 3.80 -5.20 11.84
N LEU A 249 4.63 -4.14 11.95
CA LEU A 249 5.99 -4.20 12.53
C LEU A 249 5.97 -4.77 13.94
N LYS A 250 5.07 -4.25 14.78
CA LYS A 250 4.93 -4.69 16.17
C LYS A 250 4.35 -6.10 16.30
N LYS A 251 3.53 -6.55 15.36
CA LYS A 251 2.92 -7.90 15.36
C LYS A 251 3.88 -8.97 14.89
N ALA A 252 4.83 -8.64 14.01
CA ALA A 252 5.84 -9.54 13.49
C ALA A 252 6.70 -10.19 14.59
N ASP A 253 7.45 -11.24 14.27
CA ASP A 253 8.46 -11.78 15.16
C ASP A 253 9.73 -10.93 15.14
N VAL A 254 10.00 -10.25 14.00
CA VAL A 254 11.06 -9.26 13.86
C VAL A 254 10.56 -8.12 12.98
N GLY A 255 10.50 -6.92 13.54
CA GLY A 255 10.21 -5.69 12.82
C GLY A 255 11.49 -4.97 12.41
N PHE A 256 11.59 -4.57 11.14
CA PHE A 256 12.69 -3.74 10.60
C PHE A 256 12.14 -2.38 10.18
N ALA A 257 12.64 -1.29 10.74
CA ALA A 257 12.32 0.06 10.25
C ALA A 257 13.51 0.67 9.49
N MET A 258 13.19 1.53 8.52
CA MET A 258 14.19 2.30 7.80
C MET A 258 14.73 3.43 8.68
N GLY A 259 16.06 3.62 8.67
CA GLY A 259 16.73 4.59 9.53
C GLY A 259 16.68 6.01 9.03
N ILE A 260 16.77 6.20 7.71
CA ILE A 260 16.78 7.51 7.05
C ILE A 260 15.35 7.96 6.76
N THR A 261 14.58 7.16 6.00
CA THR A 261 13.21 7.50 5.56
C THR A 261 12.15 7.13 6.58
N GLY A 262 12.45 6.22 7.52
CA GLY A 262 11.49 5.72 8.49
C GLY A 262 10.99 6.79 9.45
N THR A 263 9.67 6.80 9.67
CA THR A 263 9.04 7.66 10.68
C THR A 263 9.40 7.23 12.10
N ASP A 264 9.35 8.16 13.06
CA ASP A 264 9.62 7.83 14.47
C ASP A 264 8.66 6.76 14.98
N VAL A 265 7.41 6.77 14.53
CA VAL A 265 6.42 5.75 14.90
C VAL A 265 6.85 4.36 14.43
N ALA A 266 7.33 4.21 13.19
CA ALA A 266 7.85 2.95 12.68
C ALA A 266 9.09 2.51 13.45
N LYS A 267 10.03 3.43 13.73
CA LYS A 267 11.25 3.15 14.51
C LYS A 267 10.96 2.70 15.95
N HIS A 268 9.93 3.27 16.58
CA HIS A 268 9.50 2.83 17.91
C HIS A 268 8.75 1.50 17.93
N ALA A 269 8.18 1.10 16.79
CA ALA A 269 7.43 -0.15 16.64
C ALA A 269 8.30 -1.34 16.21
N CYS A 270 9.55 -1.12 15.79
CA CYS A 270 10.45 -2.15 15.27
C CYS A 270 11.45 -2.65 16.31
N ASP A 271 12.06 -3.80 16.02
CA ASP A 271 13.15 -4.39 16.82
C ASP A 271 14.53 -3.97 16.29
N ILE A 272 14.64 -3.73 14.98
CA ILE A 272 15.90 -3.43 14.30
C ILE A 272 15.72 -2.24 13.37
N ILE A 273 16.64 -1.28 13.44
CA ILE A 273 16.69 -0.11 12.54
C ILE A 273 17.76 -0.34 11.48
N VAL A 274 17.37 -0.28 10.20
CA VAL A 274 18.25 -0.42 9.04
C VAL A 274 18.79 0.97 8.67
N MET A 275 20.00 1.29 9.09
CA MET A 275 20.56 2.65 9.03
C MET A 275 20.83 3.17 7.62
N ASP A 276 21.00 2.28 6.64
CA ASP A 276 21.30 2.61 5.23
C ASP A 276 20.06 2.50 4.32
N ASP A 277 18.88 2.23 4.88
CA ASP A 277 17.64 1.98 4.17
C ASP A 277 17.76 0.95 3.03
N ASN A 278 18.65 -0.01 3.16
CA ASN A 278 18.94 -0.97 2.12
C ASN A 278 18.42 -2.37 2.49
N PHE A 279 17.51 -2.91 1.67
CA PHE A 279 16.98 -4.25 1.86
C PHE A 279 18.08 -5.33 1.91
N ALA A 280 19.20 -5.14 1.18
CA ALA A 280 20.32 -6.06 1.22
C ALA A 280 20.97 -6.17 2.61
N SER A 281 20.86 -5.15 3.46
CA SER A 281 21.35 -5.18 4.83
C SER A 281 20.51 -6.09 5.73
N ILE A 282 19.22 -6.29 5.42
CA ILE A 282 18.36 -7.28 6.09
C ILE A 282 18.85 -8.69 5.84
N VAL A 283 19.32 -8.99 4.62
CA VAL A 283 19.93 -10.29 4.29
C VAL A 283 21.17 -10.55 5.16
N LYS A 284 22.00 -9.51 5.37
CA LYS A 284 23.16 -9.61 6.27
C LYS A 284 22.73 -9.84 7.72
N ALA A 285 21.67 -9.15 8.19
CA ALA A 285 21.13 -9.35 9.53
C ALA A 285 20.63 -10.80 9.72
N CYS A 286 19.91 -11.36 8.76
CA CYS A 286 19.51 -12.77 8.78
C CYS A 286 20.70 -13.73 8.80
N MET A 287 21.74 -13.46 8.02
CA MET A 287 22.94 -14.26 7.99
C MET A 287 23.68 -14.25 9.34
N TRP A 288 23.85 -13.06 9.93
CA TRP A 288 24.46 -12.93 11.26
C TRP A 288 23.62 -13.60 12.35
N GLY A 289 22.30 -13.44 12.34
CA GLY A 289 21.39 -14.09 13.28
C GLY A 289 21.52 -15.61 13.23
N ARG A 290 21.59 -16.21 12.04
CA ARG A 290 21.82 -17.66 11.86
C ARG A 290 23.18 -18.07 12.40
N SER A 291 24.25 -17.29 12.13
CA SER A 291 25.59 -17.57 12.63
C SER A 291 25.65 -17.51 14.17
N ILE A 292 25.02 -16.51 14.78
CA ILE A 292 24.95 -16.39 16.25
C ILE A 292 24.18 -17.58 16.83
N TYR A 293 23.05 -17.96 16.25
CA TYR A 293 22.28 -19.11 16.69
C TYR A 293 23.09 -20.43 16.65
N GLU A 294 23.80 -20.68 15.55
CA GLU A 294 24.69 -21.83 15.43
C GLU A 294 25.81 -21.83 16.47
N ASN A 295 26.39 -20.67 16.78
CA ASN A 295 27.41 -20.55 17.81
C ASN A 295 26.86 -20.83 19.22
N ILE A 296 25.67 -20.30 19.54
CA ILE A 296 24.98 -20.59 20.82
C ILE A 296 24.67 -22.07 20.93
N ARG A 297 24.14 -22.69 19.84
CA ARG A 297 23.85 -24.11 19.81
C ARG A 297 25.07 -24.98 20.03
N LYS A 298 26.21 -24.64 19.42
CA LYS A 298 27.49 -25.32 19.65
C LYS A 298 27.96 -25.16 21.08
N PHE A 299 27.87 -23.96 21.62
CA PHE A 299 28.27 -23.67 23.01
C PHE A 299 27.43 -24.45 24.02
N LEU A 300 26.11 -24.58 23.83
CA LEU A 300 25.24 -25.35 24.72
C LEU A 300 25.37 -26.87 24.53
N GLY A 301 25.94 -27.33 23.42
CA GLY A 301 26.15 -28.73 23.13
C GLY A 301 27.50 -29.27 23.65
N PHE A 302 28.33 -28.39 24.18
CA PHE A 302 29.54 -28.74 24.90
C PHE A 302 29.23 -28.94 26.39
#